data_a00f0d6422d4852ba71464f876510102
#
_entry.id   a00f0d6422d4852ba71464f876510102
#
_cell.length_a   1.000
_cell.length_b   1.000
_cell.length_c   1.000
_cell.angle_alpha   90.00
_cell.angle_beta   90.00
_cell.angle_gamma   90.00
#
_symmetry.space_group_name_H-M   'P 1'
#
loop_
_entity.id
_entity.type
_entity.pdbx_description
1 polymer ?
#
loop_
_entity_poly.entity_id
_entity_poly.type
_entity_poly.pdbx_seq_one_letter_code
_entity_poly.pdbx_strand_id
1 'polypeptide(L)'
;VRVDARTKKLTKRLKAGEFAVIDHSDLDRVAAESLVECRPAAVLNASPSISGRYPNLGPGILLDAGIPLIDDLGPDVMRLKEGQRVVLDLAEDSPDRGSVRPVGSDEILAQGTVQTAASVAAAMEEAKAGLAVQLEAFAANTMEYMRGERDLLLNGVGMPDVRTDMNGRHVLIVVRGYSYKEDLRALKPYIREYKPVIIGVDGGADAVLEAGFKPHMIVGDMDSVSDRALGCGAEVIVHAYRDGRAPGLKRVEDLGVEHLVFAATGTSEDVAMLLADAAGAELIVALGTHATLLEFLDKGRAGMSSTFLTRLKVGGRLIDAKGVSRLYRTRISGWHLVALALAGLIALFVALAATPAGRTLLGLSGAMWDDVINFFRSVLGLAPKTPSV
;
A
#
# COMPACT_ATOMS: atom_id res chain seq x y z
N VAL A 1 9.68 18.67 17.64
CA VAL A 1 8.89 18.71 16.40
C VAL A 1 9.66 18.14 15.20
N ARG A 2 8.95 17.68 14.20
CA ARG A 2 9.41 17.41 12.84
C ARG A 2 8.66 18.30 11.89
N VAL A 3 9.35 18.93 10.94
CA VAL A 3 8.77 19.98 10.09
C VAL A 3 9.03 19.67 8.62
N ASP A 4 7.99 19.60 7.82
CA ASP A 4 8.08 19.51 6.36
C ASP A 4 6.73 19.89 5.72
N ALA A 5 6.74 20.76 4.73
CA ALA A 5 5.53 21.10 3.98
C ALA A 5 4.93 19.87 3.25
N ARG A 6 5.76 18.88 2.93
CA ARG A 6 5.29 17.65 2.27
C ARG A 6 5.15 16.52 3.30
N THR A 7 3.92 16.17 3.69
CA THR A 7 3.59 15.11 4.64
C THR A 7 4.31 13.79 4.31
N LYS A 8 4.36 13.39 3.03
CA LYS A 8 5.09 12.19 2.56
C LYS A 8 6.59 12.19 2.88
N LYS A 9 7.25 13.37 2.93
CA LYS A 9 8.66 13.48 3.32
C LYS A 9 8.82 13.47 4.83
N LEU A 10 7.91 14.11 5.54
CA LEU A 10 7.90 14.18 6.99
C LEU A 10 7.76 12.78 7.60
N THR A 11 6.80 11.97 7.15
CA THR A 11 6.51 10.64 7.70
C THR A 11 7.67 9.66 7.60
N LYS A 12 8.61 9.87 6.66
CA LYS A 12 9.83 9.04 6.56
C LYS A 12 10.79 9.17 7.76
N ARG A 13 10.70 10.29 8.51
CA ARG A 13 11.61 10.60 9.62
C ARG A 13 10.92 10.94 10.94
N LEU A 14 9.59 11.07 10.92
CA LEU A 14 8.75 11.30 12.11
C LEU A 14 8.80 10.08 13.04
N LYS A 15 9.01 10.31 14.33
CA LYS A 15 9.04 9.27 15.36
C LYS A 15 7.80 9.37 16.25
N ALA A 16 7.41 8.24 16.84
CA ALA A 16 6.31 8.19 17.80
C ALA A 16 6.53 9.19 18.96
N GLY A 17 5.48 9.93 19.30
CA GLY A 17 5.51 10.95 20.38
C GLY A 17 6.08 12.30 19.95
N GLU A 18 6.58 12.49 18.74
CA GLU A 18 6.97 13.81 18.22
C GLU A 18 5.75 14.55 17.65
N PHE A 19 5.79 15.88 17.62
CA PHE A 19 4.80 16.69 16.92
C PHE A 19 5.12 16.75 15.42
N ALA A 20 4.13 16.49 14.59
CA ALA A 20 4.21 16.61 13.14
C ALA A 20 3.77 18.01 12.70
N VAL A 21 4.66 18.82 12.13
CA VAL A 21 4.36 20.12 11.59
C VAL A 21 4.31 20.02 10.06
N ILE A 22 3.14 20.29 9.50
CA ILE A 22 2.87 20.17 8.06
C ILE A 22 2.25 21.45 7.50
N ASP A 23 2.26 21.54 6.17
CA ASP A 23 1.51 22.54 5.41
C ASP A 23 0.71 21.80 4.33
N HIS A 24 -0.48 21.33 4.72
CA HIS A 24 -1.28 20.45 3.88
C HIS A 24 -2.73 20.92 3.85
N SER A 25 -3.06 21.74 2.84
CA SER A 25 -4.46 22.10 2.58
C SER A 25 -5.26 20.89 2.13
N ASP A 26 -6.48 20.73 2.67
CA ASP A 26 -7.35 19.57 2.39
C ASP A 26 -6.63 18.24 2.65
N LEU A 27 -6.28 18.02 3.91
CA LEU A 27 -5.50 16.84 4.33
C LEU A 27 -6.16 15.54 3.86
N ASP A 28 -5.52 14.88 2.91
CA ASP A 28 -6.06 13.67 2.30
C ASP A 28 -5.92 12.45 3.22
N ARG A 29 -6.70 11.42 2.92
CA ARG A 29 -6.70 10.17 3.65
C ARG A 29 -5.34 9.49 3.69
N VAL A 30 -4.57 9.48 2.57
CA VAL A 30 -3.26 8.82 2.48
C VAL A 30 -2.26 9.47 3.43
N ALA A 31 -2.26 10.80 3.45
CA ALA A 31 -1.41 11.56 4.34
C ALA A 31 -1.77 11.32 5.81
N ALA A 32 -3.08 11.32 6.14
CA ALA A 32 -3.56 11.06 7.49
C ALA A 32 -3.21 9.64 7.97
N GLU A 33 -3.46 8.59 7.17
CA GLU A 33 -3.09 7.22 7.53
C GLU A 33 -1.57 7.06 7.72
N SER A 34 -0.76 7.72 6.87
CA SER A 34 0.69 7.73 7.02
C SER A 34 1.15 8.42 8.32
N LEU A 35 0.45 9.48 8.74
CA LEU A 35 0.70 10.13 10.03
C LEU A 35 0.30 9.22 11.19
N VAL A 36 -0.86 8.58 11.14
CA VAL A 36 -1.33 7.61 12.16
C VAL A 36 -0.33 6.47 12.35
N GLU A 37 0.23 5.92 11.27
CA GLU A 37 1.27 4.89 11.35
C GLU A 37 2.50 5.36 12.16
N CYS A 38 2.86 6.64 12.04
CA CYS A 38 3.99 7.24 12.78
C CYS A 38 3.68 7.53 14.26
N ARG A 39 2.41 7.55 14.68
CA ARG A 39 1.95 7.83 16.05
C ARG A 39 2.50 9.16 16.61
N PRO A 40 2.31 10.31 15.96
CA PRO A 40 2.71 11.59 16.51
C PRO A 40 1.92 11.91 17.78
N ALA A 41 2.48 12.77 18.65
CA ALA A 41 1.75 13.28 19.79
C ALA A 41 0.65 14.29 19.41
N ALA A 42 0.85 15.04 18.32
CA ALA A 42 -0.13 15.90 17.69
C ALA A 42 0.30 16.23 16.26
N VAL A 43 -0.67 16.68 15.44
CA VAL A 43 -0.44 17.25 14.11
C VAL A 43 -0.73 18.74 14.16
N LEU A 44 0.25 19.54 13.74
CA LEU A 44 0.20 20.98 13.66
C LEU A 44 0.21 21.36 12.17
N ASN A 45 -0.94 21.78 11.64
CA ASN A 45 -1.08 22.10 10.23
C ASN A 45 -1.12 23.60 9.98
N ALA A 46 -0.23 24.11 9.12
CA ALA A 46 -0.19 25.50 8.75
C ALA A 46 -1.43 25.95 7.96
N SER A 47 -1.92 25.08 7.08
CA SER A 47 -3.09 25.31 6.24
C SER A 47 -4.36 24.68 6.84
N PRO A 48 -5.59 25.10 6.42
CA PRO A 48 -6.81 24.43 6.80
C PRO A 48 -6.87 23.01 6.23
N SER A 49 -7.09 22.03 7.10
CA SER A 49 -7.21 20.62 6.71
C SER A 49 -8.54 20.29 6.04
N ILE A 50 -9.54 21.17 6.14
CA ILE A 50 -10.80 21.14 5.39
C ILE A 50 -11.05 22.56 4.89
N SER A 51 -10.93 22.79 3.57
CA SER A 51 -11.12 24.11 2.97
C SER A 51 -12.58 24.40 2.57
N GLY A 52 -13.48 23.43 2.71
CA GLY A 52 -14.88 23.54 2.26
C GLY A 52 -15.08 23.27 0.77
N ARG A 53 -14.04 22.97 0.00
CA ARG A 53 -14.17 22.70 -1.44
C ARG A 53 -14.83 21.35 -1.72
N TYR A 54 -14.49 20.33 -0.92
CA TYR A 54 -15.05 18.98 -0.99
C TYR A 54 -14.84 18.27 0.34
N PRO A 55 -15.67 17.26 0.65
CA PRO A 55 -15.49 16.45 1.84
C PRO A 55 -14.19 15.65 1.76
N ASN A 56 -13.29 15.80 2.72
CA ASN A 56 -12.06 15.01 2.82
C ASN A 56 -11.99 14.23 4.13
N LEU A 57 -11.36 13.05 4.12
CA LEU A 57 -11.42 12.10 5.23
C LEU A 57 -10.26 12.24 6.22
N GLY A 58 -9.20 12.95 5.86
CA GLY A 58 -7.96 13.00 6.64
C GLY A 58 -8.13 13.45 8.08
N PRO A 59 -8.78 14.58 8.37
CA PRO A 59 -8.98 15.06 9.74
C PRO A 59 -9.71 14.06 10.64
N GLY A 60 -10.79 13.46 10.14
CA GLY A 60 -11.53 12.43 10.88
C GLY A 60 -10.66 11.22 11.26
N ILE A 61 -9.80 10.76 10.33
CA ILE A 61 -8.89 9.63 10.55
C ILE A 61 -7.89 9.92 11.68
N LEU A 62 -7.35 11.14 11.75
CA LEU A 62 -6.44 11.56 12.82
C LEU A 62 -7.17 11.55 14.17
N LEU A 63 -8.36 12.15 14.23
CA LEU A 63 -9.16 12.23 15.46
C LEU A 63 -9.62 10.86 15.94
N ASP A 64 -10.06 9.98 15.05
CA ASP A 64 -10.44 8.60 15.35
C ASP A 64 -9.26 7.77 15.90
N ALA A 65 -8.05 8.10 15.48
CA ALA A 65 -6.82 7.52 16.01
C ALA A 65 -6.37 8.16 17.35
N GLY A 66 -7.11 9.14 17.87
CA GLY A 66 -6.77 9.86 19.11
C GLY A 66 -5.61 10.85 18.95
N ILE A 67 -5.30 11.28 17.73
CA ILE A 67 -4.21 12.23 17.46
C ILE A 67 -4.81 13.64 17.37
N PRO A 68 -4.46 14.55 18.28
CA PRO A 68 -4.90 15.94 18.23
C PRO A 68 -4.45 16.62 16.92
N LEU A 69 -5.37 17.35 16.29
CA LEU A 69 -5.13 18.14 15.10
C LEU A 69 -5.37 19.62 15.42
N ILE A 70 -4.33 20.43 15.30
CA ILE A 70 -4.41 21.87 15.38
C ILE A 70 -4.21 22.43 13.98
N ASP A 71 -5.22 23.11 13.49
CA ASP A 71 -5.39 23.45 12.10
C ASP A 71 -5.33 24.97 11.87
N ASP A 72 -5.01 25.37 10.65
CA ASP A 72 -4.94 26.78 10.24
C ASP A 72 -4.01 27.62 11.14
N LEU A 73 -2.84 27.06 11.49
CA LEU A 73 -1.81 27.74 12.31
C LEU A 73 -1.08 28.86 11.57
N GLY A 74 -1.28 28.97 10.27
CA GLY A 74 -0.57 29.90 9.42
C GLY A 74 0.89 29.51 9.11
N PRO A 75 1.56 30.27 8.23
CA PRO A 75 2.89 29.92 7.73
C PRO A 75 4.00 30.00 8.78
N ASP A 76 3.77 30.75 9.88
CA ASP A 76 4.80 30.97 10.90
C ASP A 76 5.16 29.68 11.66
N VAL A 77 4.23 28.71 11.80
CA VAL A 77 4.52 27.42 12.41
C VAL A 77 5.60 26.63 11.64
N MET A 78 5.72 26.89 10.32
CA MET A 78 6.74 26.25 9.47
C MET A 78 8.16 26.80 9.69
N ARG A 79 8.32 27.89 10.46
CA ARG A 79 9.64 28.43 10.86
C ARG A 79 10.29 27.63 12.00
N LEU A 80 9.55 26.72 12.64
CA LEU A 80 10.10 25.84 13.65
C LEU A 80 11.25 25.00 13.10
N LYS A 81 12.30 24.84 13.89
CA LYS A 81 13.47 24.05 13.52
C LYS A 81 13.24 22.57 13.84
N GLU A 82 13.75 21.72 12.98
CA GLU A 82 13.75 20.28 13.20
C GLU A 82 14.34 19.92 14.57
N GLY A 83 13.61 19.13 15.36
CA GLY A 83 14.01 18.75 16.73
C GLY A 83 13.74 19.81 17.79
N GLN A 84 13.25 20.99 17.46
CA GLN A 84 12.92 22.03 18.44
C GLN A 84 11.83 21.56 19.40
N ARG A 85 11.95 21.91 20.67
CA ARG A 85 10.92 21.63 21.68
C ARG A 85 9.91 22.78 21.70
N VAL A 86 8.64 22.44 21.67
CA VAL A 86 7.52 23.38 21.72
C VAL A 86 6.53 22.99 22.80
N VAL A 87 5.75 23.95 23.25
CA VAL A 87 4.57 23.76 24.08
C VAL A 87 3.36 24.01 23.22
N LEU A 88 2.40 23.11 23.29
CA LEU A 88 1.07 23.27 22.73
C LEU A 88 0.13 23.61 23.89
N ASP A 89 -0.34 24.84 23.93
CA ASP A 89 -1.29 25.31 24.93
C ASP A 89 -2.71 25.26 24.32
N LEU A 90 -3.58 24.52 24.96
CA LEU A 90 -5.01 24.50 24.65
C LEU A 90 -5.72 25.46 25.59
N ALA A 91 -6.41 26.45 25.07
CA ALA A 91 -7.05 27.47 25.87
C ALA A 91 -8.22 26.88 26.69
N GLU A 92 -8.18 27.01 27.99
CA GLU A 92 -9.27 26.54 28.87
C GLU A 92 -10.59 27.27 28.59
N ASP A 93 -10.52 28.59 28.31
CA ASP A 93 -11.68 29.45 28.02
C ASP A 93 -12.17 29.36 26.57
N SER A 94 -11.43 28.70 25.68
CA SER A 94 -11.74 28.54 24.26
C SER A 94 -11.20 27.21 23.77
N PRO A 95 -11.90 26.09 24.04
CA PRO A 95 -11.39 24.75 23.77
C PRO A 95 -11.20 24.44 22.27
N ASP A 96 -11.68 25.31 21.42
CA ASP A 96 -11.49 25.29 19.96
C ASP A 96 -10.23 26.04 19.49
N ARG A 97 -9.47 26.68 20.41
CA ARG A 97 -8.23 27.38 20.07
C ARG A 97 -7.01 26.77 20.73
N GLY A 98 -5.97 26.58 19.92
CA GLY A 98 -4.66 26.13 20.36
C GLY A 98 -3.56 27.11 19.96
N SER A 99 -2.56 27.26 20.82
CA SER A 99 -1.39 28.07 20.51
C SER A 99 -0.09 27.25 20.64
N VAL A 100 0.89 27.59 19.83
CA VAL A 100 2.21 26.94 19.78
C VAL A 100 3.27 27.96 20.14
N ARG A 101 4.10 27.64 21.13
CA ARG A 101 5.26 28.48 21.53
C ARG A 101 6.52 27.62 21.75
N PRO A 102 7.70 28.15 21.48
CA PRO A 102 8.96 27.49 21.82
C PRO A 102 9.11 27.30 23.33
N VAL A 103 9.68 26.17 23.77
CA VAL A 103 10.01 25.97 25.20
C VAL A 103 10.99 27.05 25.66
N GLY A 104 10.65 27.74 26.75
CA GLY A 104 11.48 28.83 27.32
C GLY A 104 11.19 30.21 26.71
N SER A 105 10.16 30.34 25.89
CA SER A 105 9.64 31.62 25.39
C SER A 105 8.17 31.74 25.77
N ASP A 106 7.76 32.94 26.19
CA ASP A 106 6.36 33.29 26.41
C ASP A 106 5.70 33.82 25.13
N GLU A 107 6.47 34.01 24.07
CA GLU A 107 5.98 34.49 22.79
C GLU A 107 5.26 33.37 22.05
N ILE A 108 3.99 33.62 21.70
CA ILE A 108 3.17 32.70 20.88
C ILE A 108 3.65 32.81 19.44
N LEU A 109 4.14 31.70 18.90
CA LEU A 109 4.60 31.62 17.51
C LEU A 109 3.44 31.50 16.51
N ALA A 110 2.42 30.72 16.85
CA ALA A 110 1.28 30.45 15.99
C ALA A 110 0.04 30.13 16.82
N GLN A 111 -1.13 30.49 16.30
CA GLN A 111 -2.43 30.13 16.87
C GLN A 111 -3.30 29.51 15.78
N GLY A 112 -4.06 28.48 16.13
CA GLY A 112 -4.94 27.78 15.21
C GLY A 112 -6.17 27.21 15.88
N THR A 113 -6.95 26.49 15.11
CA THR A 113 -8.18 25.84 15.55
C THR A 113 -7.89 24.40 15.97
N VAL A 114 -8.33 24.03 17.18
CA VAL A 114 -8.30 22.64 17.63
C VAL A 114 -9.48 21.93 17.00
N GLN A 115 -9.19 20.95 16.15
CA GLN A 115 -10.24 20.19 15.49
C GLN A 115 -10.85 19.16 16.45
N THR A 116 -12.17 19.07 16.41
CA THR A 116 -12.97 18.09 17.14
C THR A 116 -13.81 17.28 16.17
N ALA A 117 -14.33 16.14 16.60
CA ALA A 117 -15.24 15.36 15.77
C ALA A 117 -16.47 16.19 15.31
N ALA A 118 -16.96 17.09 16.17
CA ALA A 118 -18.08 17.96 15.84
C ALA A 118 -17.71 19.03 14.81
N SER A 119 -16.55 19.70 14.96
CA SER A 119 -16.10 20.72 14.00
C SER A 119 -15.80 20.10 12.62
N VAL A 120 -15.17 18.93 12.60
CA VAL A 120 -14.93 18.19 11.36
C VAL A 120 -16.23 17.77 10.68
N ALA A 121 -17.22 17.25 11.46
CA ALA A 121 -18.51 16.88 10.90
C ALA A 121 -19.27 18.09 10.30
N ALA A 122 -19.24 19.25 10.97
CA ALA A 122 -19.85 20.48 10.47
C ALA A 122 -19.16 20.96 9.18
N ALA A 123 -17.83 21.00 9.15
CA ALA A 123 -17.06 21.39 7.97
C ALA A 123 -17.27 20.40 6.79
N MET A 124 -17.48 19.11 7.06
CA MET A 124 -17.81 18.12 6.06
C MET A 124 -19.20 18.33 5.44
N GLU A 125 -20.20 18.73 6.24
CA GLU A 125 -21.53 19.07 5.72
C GLU A 125 -21.49 20.33 4.84
N GLU A 126 -20.74 21.34 5.24
CA GLU A 126 -20.53 22.55 4.42
C GLU A 126 -19.81 22.22 3.10
N ALA A 127 -18.79 21.36 3.17
CA ALA A 127 -18.04 20.93 1.99
C ALA A 127 -18.89 20.10 0.99
N LYS A 128 -19.97 19.45 1.43
CA LYS A 128 -20.91 18.78 0.53
C LYS A 128 -21.63 19.76 -0.41
N ALA A 129 -21.84 20.99 0.01
CA ALA A 129 -22.41 22.03 -0.85
C ALA A 129 -21.48 22.40 -2.01
N GLY A 130 -20.16 22.34 -1.79
CA GLY A 130 -19.15 22.54 -2.84
C GLY A 130 -19.00 21.38 -3.83
N LEU A 131 -19.59 20.23 -3.53
CA LEU A 131 -19.44 18.99 -4.29
C LEU A 131 -19.90 19.12 -5.75
N ALA A 132 -20.99 19.84 -6.01
CA ALA A 132 -21.53 20.04 -7.36
C ALA A 132 -20.49 20.72 -8.28
N VAL A 133 -19.83 21.77 -7.79
CA VAL A 133 -18.80 22.51 -8.53
C VAL A 133 -17.59 21.60 -8.84
N GLN A 134 -17.21 20.76 -7.88
CA GLN A 134 -16.11 19.80 -8.07
C GLN A 134 -16.46 18.71 -9.08
N LEU A 135 -17.70 18.23 -9.09
CA LEU A 135 -18.18 17.27 -10.08
C LEU A 135 -18.22 17.87 -11.50
N GLU A 136 -18.64 19.13 -11.65
CA GLU A 136 -18.57 19.82 -12.93
C GLU A 136 -17.13 19.97 -13.43
N ALA A 137 -16.21 20.39 -12.54
CA ALA A 137 -14.80 20.47 -12.87
C ALA A 137 -14.20 19.11 -13.23
N PHE A 138 -14.57 18.04 -12.50
CA PHE A 138 -14.17 16.68 -12.81
C PHE A 138 -14.69 16.24 -14.19
N ALA A 139 -15.95 16.51 -14.52
CA ALA A 139 -16.53 16.19 -15.81
C ALA A 139 -15.80 16.93 -16.96
N ALA A 140 -15.51 18.24 -16.79
CA ALA A 140 -14.76 19.02 -17.76
C ALA A 140 -13.34 18.47 -17.98
N ASN A 141 -12.62 18.19 -16.91
CA ASN A 141 -11.27 17.58 -16.95
C ASN A 141 -11.30 16.20 -17.62
N THR A 142 -12.35 15.41 -17.36
CA THR A 142 -12.51 14.07 -17.96
C THR A 142 -12.71 14.15 -19.47
N MET A 143 -13.49 15.12 -19.93
CA MET A 143 -13.69 15.36 -21.36
C MET A 143 -12.40 15.86 -22.04
N GLU A 144 -11.65 16.74 -21.38
CA GLU A 144 -10.34 17.21 -21.87
C GLU A 144 -9.34 16.06 -21.97
N TYR A 145 -9.22 15.25 -20.92
CA TYR A 145 -8.36 14.08 -20.91
C TYR A 145 -8.75 13.08 -22.03
N MET A 146 -10.04 12.80 -22.18
CA MET A 146 -10.52 11.89 -23.23
C MET A 146 -10.18 12.40 -24.64
N ARG A 147 -10.23 13.72 -24.87
CA ARG A 147 -9.83 14.32 -26.16
C ARG A 147 -8.33 14.22 -26.38
N GLY A 148 -7.53 14.47 -25.35
CA GLY A 148 -6.07 14.46 -25.39
C GLY A 148 -5.48 13.07 -25.56
N GLU A 149 -6.06 12.06 -24.89
CA GLU A 149 -5.53 10.68 -24.83
C GLU A 149 -6.39 9.67 -25.62
N ARG A 150 -7.22 10.15 -26.54
CA ARG A 150 -8.15 9.31 -27.31
C ARG A 150 -7.46 8.12 -27.97
N ASP A 151 -6.34 8.38 -28.65
CA ASP A 151 -5.65 7.36 -29.45
C ASP A 151 -4.96 6.33 -28.54
N LEU A 152 -4.41 6.75 -27.40
CA LEU A 152 -3.87 5.87 -26.38
C LEU A 152 -4.98 5.00 -25.76
N LEU A 153 -6.08 5.65 -25.35
CA LEU A 153 -7.20 4.96 -24.68
C LEU A 153 -7.93 3.96 -25.59
N LEU A 154 -8.20 4.33 -26.85
CA LEU A 154 -8.98 3.50 -27.75
C LEU A 154 -8.13 2.51 -28.54
N ASN A 155 -6.96 2.93 -29.00
CA ASN A 155 -6.16 2.21 -29.97
C ASN A 155 -4.80 1.75 -29.43
N GLY A 156 -4.42 2.12 -28.18
CA GLY A 156 -3.12 1.81 -27.60
C GLY A 156 -1.95 2.49 -28.30
N VAL A 157 -2.19 3.58 -29.05
CA VAL A 157 -1.14 4.28 -29.78
C VAL A 157 -0.14 4.91 -28.80
N GLY A 158 1.16 4.66 -29.03
CA GLY A 158 2.24 5.16 -28.17
C GLY A 158 2.62 4.21 -27.03
N MET A 159 1.99 3.04 -26.89
CA MET A 159 2.44 2.01 -25.96
C MET A 159 3.85 1.53 -26.31
N PRO A 160 4.76 1.42 -25.34
CA PRO A 160 6.05 0.82 -25.57
C PRO A 160 5.94 -0.69 -25.81
N ASP A 161 6.85 -1.24 -26.62
CA ASP A 161 6.96 -2.67 -26.81
C ASP A 161 7.69 -3.30 -25.59
N VAL A 162 6.91 -3.90 -24.70
CA VAL A 162 7.39 -4.49 -23.45
C VAL A 162 7.80 -5.95 -23.64
N ARG A 163 8.91 -6.35 -23.02
CA ARG A 163 9.43 -7.74 -23.08
C ARG A 163 8.65 -8.70 -22.18
N THR A 164 8.02 -8.17 -21.14
CA THR A 164 7.25 -8.97 -20.18
C THR A 164 5.99 -9.51 -20.83
N ASP A 165 5.94 -10.82 -21.06
CA ASP A 165 4.76 -11.49 -21.62
C ASP A 165 3.59 -11.50 -20.60
N MET A 166 2.52 -10.82 -20.95
CA MET A 166 1.28 -10.73 -20.17
C MET A 166 0.08 -11.34 -20.90
N ASN A 167 0.27 -11.80 -22.16
CA ASN A 167 -0.83 -12.29 -22.98
C ASN A 167 -1.49 -13.54 -22.38
N GLY A 168 -2.80 -13.51 -22.19
CA GLY A 168 -3.57 -14.61 -21.59
C GLY A 168 -3.21 -14.94 -20.15
N ARG A 169 -2.51 -14.04 -19.44
CA ARG A 169 -2.07 -14.23 -18.05
C ARG A 169 -2.78 -13.29 -17.11
N HIS A 170 -2.82 -13.68 -15.84
CA HIS A 170 -3.19 -12.78 -14.76
C HIS A 170 -2.06 -11.79 -14.50
N VAL A 171 -2.41 -10.52 -14.30
CA VAL A 171 -1.48 -9.45 -13.94
C VAL A 171 -1.88 -8.88 -12.58
N LEU A 172 -0.95 -8.84 -11.63
CA LEU A 172 -1.14 -8.22 -10.32
C LEU A 172 -0.39 -6.89 -10.28
N ILE A 173 -1.13 -5.79 -10.21
CA ILE A 173 -0.60 -4.44 -10.09
C ILE A 173 -0.59 -4.05 -8.61
N VAL A 174 0.58 -3.71 -8.08
CA VAL A 174 0.76 -3.37 -6.66
C VAL A 174 1.14 -1.90 -6.52
N VAL A 175 0.27 -1.15 -5.86
CA VAL A 175 0.46 0.26 -5.51
C VAL A 175 0.53 0.39 -3.99
N ARG A 176 1.34 1.30 -3.45
CA ARG A 176 1.34 1.63 -2.01
C ARG A 176 0.17 2.55 -1.66
N GLY A 177 -1.03 2.01 -1.69
CA GLY A 177 -2.24 2.68 -1.24
C GLY A 177 -2.74 2.14 0.09
N TYR A 178 -4.06 2.25 0.34
CA TYR A 178 -4.67 1.82 1.59
C TYR A 178 -4.53 0.32 1.82
N SER A 179 -4.24 -0.08 3.06
CA SER A 179 -4.23 -1.48 3.51
C SER A 179 -3.44 -2.43 2.61
N TYR A 180 -2.57 -1.92 1.72
CA TYR A 180 -1.85 -2.71 0.73
C TYR A 180 -1.05 -3.86 1.37
N LYS A 181 -0.51 -3.67 2.57
CA LYS A 181 0.26 -4.72 3.28
C LYS A 181 -0.62 -5.89 3.69
N GLU A 182 -1.85 -5.61 4.14
CA GLU A 182 -2.82 -6.61 4.57
C GLU A 182 -3.38 -7.36 3.36
N ASP A 183 -3.79 -6.62 2.33
CA ASP A 183 -4.32 -7.18 1.10
C ASP A 183 -3.25 -8.01 0.36
N LEU A 184 -1.99 -7.55 0.33
CA LEU A 184 -0.88 -8.31 -0.27
C LEU A 184 -0.60 -9.61 0.50
N ARG A 185 -0.70 -9.59 1.85
CA ARG A 185 -0.62 -10.82 2.64
C ARG A 185 -1.77 -11.79 2.34
N ALA A 186 -2.98 -11.28 2.21
CA ALA A 186 -4.17 -12.08 1.89
C ALA A 186 -4.07 -12.71 0.49
N LEU A 187 -3.44 -12.02 -0.45
CA LEU A 187 -3.23 -12.51 -1.82
C LEU A 187 -2.04 -13.48 -1.99
N LYS A 188 -1.22 -13.73 -0.96
CA LYS A 188 -0.10 -14.68 -1.08
C LYS A 188 -0.47 -16.06 -1.64
N PRO A 189 -1.58 -16.70 -1.22
CA PRO A 189 -2.01 -17.97 -1.82
C PRO A 189 -2.29 -17.83 -3.32
N TYR A 190 -3.02 -16.80 -3.73
CA TYR A 190 -3.30 -16.48 -5.12
C TYR A 190 -2.01 -16.31 -5.94
N ILE A 191 -1.04 -15.52 -5.44
CA ILE A 191 0.23 -15.29 -6.13
C ILE A 191 1.01 -16.60 -6.34
N ARG A 192 0.99 -17.51 -5.34
CA ARG A 192 1.69 -18.79 -5.43
C ARG A 192 1.02 -19.79 -6.37
N GLU A 193 -0.30 -19.79 -6.42
CA GLU A 193 -1.10 -20.70 -7.20
C GLU A 193 -1.15 -20.29 -8.67
N TYR A 194 -1.55 -19.05 -8.94
CA TYR A 194 -1.76 -18.54 -10.30
C TYR A 194 -0.49 -17.97 -10.94
N LYS A 195 0.54 -17.66 -10.14
CA LYS A 195 1.81 -17.08 -10.60
C LYS A 195 1.60 -15.91 -11.57
N PRO A 196 0.83 -14.88 -11.17
CA PRO A 196 0.53 -13.74 -12.03
C PRO A 196 1.81 -13.00 -12.40
N VAL A 197 1.79 -12.27 -13.50
CA VAL A 197 2.80 -11.24 -13.75
C VAL A 197 2.61 -10.15 -12.71
N ILE A 198 3.67 -9.79 -11.99
CA ILE A 198 3.59 -8.78 -10.93
C ILE A 198 4.21 -7.49 -11.44
N ILE A 199 3.41 -6.43 -11.45
CA ILE A 199 3.85 -5.06 -11.76
C ILE A 199 3.88 -4.27 -10.46
N GLY A 200 5.04 -3.77 -10.08
CA GLY A 200 5.18 -2.83 -8.98
C GLY A 200 5.08 -1.39 -9.47
N VAL A 201 4.13 -0.62 -8.97
CA VAL A 201 4.03 0.81 -9.30
C VAL A 201 4.79 1.61 -8.26
N ASP A 202 5.84 2.29 -8.70
CA ASP A 202 6.73 3.06 -7.85
C ASP A 202 7.15 2.27 -6.60
N GLY A 203 6.92 2.81 -5.39
CA GLY A 203 7.20 2.10 -4.14
C GLY A 203 6.44 0.78 -3.96
N GLY A 204 5.48 0.46 -4.82
CA GLY A 204 4.82 -0.85 -4.87
C GLY A 204 5.79 -1.98 -5.20
N ALA A 205 6.86 -1.70 -5.97
CA ALA A 205 7.91 -2.67 -6.24
C ALA A 205 8.64 -3.11 -4.96
N ASP A 206 8.92 -2.17 -4.06
CA ASP A 206 9.50 -2.48 -2.75
C ASP A 206 8.56 -3.33 -1.89
N ALA A 207 7.25 -3.01 -1.91
CA ALA A 207 6.24 -3.78 -1.19
C ALA A 207 6.19 -5.24 -1.66
N VAL A 208 6.34 -5.49 -2.96
CA VAL A 208 6.42 -6.84 -3.55
C VAL A 208 7.66 -7.58 -3.04
N LEU A 209 8.83 -6.92 -3.02
CA LEU A 209 10.08 -7.50 -2.50
C LEU A 209 10.01 -7.79 -1.00
N GLU A 210 9.42 -6.89 -0.20
CA GLU A 210 9.19 -7.06 1.24
C GLU A 210 8.25 -8.24 1.52
N ALA A 211 7.28 -8.51 0.64
CA ALA A 211 6.39 -9.65 0.74
C ALA A 211 7.02 -10.99 0.37
N GLY A 212 8.27 -10.98 -0.14
CA GLY A 212 9.02 -12.16 -0.55
C GLY A 212 8.77 -12.60 -2.00
N PHE A 213 8.27 -11.68 -2.84
CA PHE A 213 8.11 -11.91 -4.28
C PHE A 213 9.03 -10.99 -5.08
N LYS A 214 9.21 -11.29 -6.37
CA LYS A 214 9.96 -10.46 -7.30
C LYS A 214 9.00 -9.85 -8.31
N PRO A 215 9.01 -8.51 -8.52
CA PRO A 215 8.25 -7.90 -9.60
C PRO A 215 8.86 -8.31 -10.95
N HIS A 216 8.01 -8.49 -11.95
CA HIS A 216 8.40 -8.71 -13.34
C HIS A 216 8.64 -7.38 -14.05
N MET A 217 7.85 -6.38 -13.66
CA MET A 217 7.92 -5.03 -14.22
C MET A 217 7.79 -3.99 -13.10
N ILE A 218 8.45 -2.85 -13.26
CA ILE A 218 8.33 -1.66 -12.41
C ILE A 218 7.90 -0.51 -13.29
N VAL A 219 6.80 0.15 -12.94
CA VAL A 219 6.24 1.29 -13.67
C VAL A 219 6.16 2.48 -12.73
N GLY A 220 6.62 3.65 -13.15
CA GLY A 220 6.47 4.86 -12.34
C GLY A 220 7.36 6.02 -12.71
N ASP A 221 7.25 7.09 -11.91
CA ASP A 221 8.12 8.28 -11.99
C ASP A 221 9.50 8.05 -11.33
N MET A 222 9.71 6.90 -10.72
CA MET A 222 10.91 6.45 -10.02
C MET A 222 11.31 7.25 -8.77
N ASP A 223 10.48 8.17 -8.31
CA ASP A 223 10.77 9.01 -7.12
C ASP A 223 10.72 8.21 -5.80
N SER A 224 9.88 7.19 -5.71
CA SER A 224 9.59 6.47 -4.48
C SER A 224 10.03 5.01 -4.46
N VAL A 225 10.60 4.51 -5.54
CA VAL A 225 11.17 3.16 -5.65
C VAL A 225 12.61 3.16 -5.12
N SER A 226 13.03 2.09 -4.42
CA SER A 226 14.40 1.96 -3.95
C SER A 226 15.37 1.49 -5.05
N ASP A 227 16.68 1.80 -4.89
CA ASP A 227 17.72 1.31 -5.80
C ASP A 227 17.79 -0.22 -5.82
N ARG A 228 17.50 -0.86 -4.67
CA ARG A 228 17.38 -2.31 -4.55
C ARG A 228 16.28 -2.87 -5.46
N ALA A 229 15.13 -2.19 -5.53
CA ALA A 229 14.04 -2.62 -6.38
C ALA A 229 14.34 -2.39 -7.85
N LEU A 230 14.96 -1.26 -8.21
CA LEU A 230 15.42 -0.98 -9.57
C LEU A 230 16.47 -2.01 -10.04
N GLY A 231 17.37 -2.43 -9.16
CA GLY A 231 18.39 -3.44 -9.46
C GLY A 231 17.92 -4.89 -9.36
N CYS A 232 16.64 -5.18 -9.10
CA CYS A 232 16.17 -6.55 -8.94
C CYS A 232 16.06 -7.36 -10.25
N GLY A 233 16.28 -6.71 -11.41
CA GLY A 233 16.19 -7.33 -12.75
C GLY A 233 14.74 -7.47 -13.25
N ALA A 234 13.83 -6.61 -12.79
CA ALA A 234 12.54 -6.38 -13.40
C ALA A 234 12.69 -5.47 -14.62
N GLU A 235 11.76 -5.56 -15.57
CA GLU A 235 11.66 -4.60 -16.66
C GLU A 235 11.20 -3.24 -16.10
N VAL A 236 11.90 -2.15 -16.44
CA VAL A 236 11.63 -0.82 -15.90
C VAL A 236 11.01 0.07 -16.97
N ILE A 237 9.83 0.62 -16.65
CA ILE A 237 9.10 1.56 -17.49
C ILE A 237 9.03 2.90 -16.76
N VAL A 238 9.80 3.86 -17.22
CA VAL A 238 9.82 5.22 -16.66
C VAL A 238 8.63 5.98 -17.22
N HIS A 239 7.70 6.35 -16.34
CA HIS A 239 6.56 7.19 -16.67
C HIS A 239 7.03 8.64 -16.86
N ALA A 240 6.92 9.15 -18.06
CA ALA A 240 7.24 10.51 -18.44
C ALA A 240 5.98 11.34 -18.63
N TYR A 241 6.10 12.65 -18.43
CA TYR A 241 5.08 13.60 -18.85
C TYR A 241 4.99 13.61 -20.38
N ARG A 242 3.84 14.05 -20.91
CA ARG A 242 3.61 14.09 -22.36
C ARG A 242 4.57 15.00 -23.12
N ASP A 243 5.12 16.01 -22.44
CA ASP A 243 6.16 16.88 -22.98
C ASP A 243 7.57 16.25 -23.00
N GLY A 244 7.68 14.98 -22.61
CA GLY A 244 8.91 14.18 -22.58
C GLY A 244 9.74 14.36 -21.31
N ARG A 245 9.35 15.22 -20.37
CA ARG A 245 10.04 15.32 -19.08
C ARG A 245 9.83 14.07 -18.25
N ALA A 246 10.93 13.47 -17.81
CA ALA A 246 10.92 12.28 -16.94
C ALA A 246 11.88 12.51 -15.78
N PRO A 247 11.41 13.07 -14.64
CA PRO A 247 12.29 13.45 -13.52
C PRO A 247 13.15 12.30 -12.98
N GLY A 248 12.61 11.09 -12.93
CA GLY A 248 13.30 9.91 -12.45
C GLY A 248 14.24 9.23 -13.46
N LEU A 249 14.21 9.65 -14.73
CA LEU A 249 14.99 9.01 -15.79
C LEU A 249 16.49 9.04 -15.50
N LYS A 250 17.01 10.20 -15.13
CA LYS A 250 18.43 10.37 -14.82
C LYS A 250 18.92 9.40 -13.75
N ARG A 251 18.12 9.16 -12.72
CA ARG A 251 18.46 8.23 -11.65
C ARG A 251 18.56 6.79 -12.15
N VAL A 252 17.66 6.38 -13.06
CA VAL A 252 17.66 5.04 -13.65
C VAL A 252 18.89 4.85 -14.55
N GLU A 253 19.23 5.89 -15.33
CA GLU A 253 20.43 5.92 -16.16
C GLU A 253 21.73 5.87 -15.32
N ASP A 254 21.81 6.67 -14.25
CA ASP A 254 22.95 6.70 -13.33
C ASP A 254 23.18 5.33 -12.64
N LEU A 255 22.12 4.54 -12.43
CA LEU A 255 22.18 3.18 -11.91
C LEU A 255 22.49 2.13 -12.98
N GLY A 256 22.58 2.50 -14.25
CA GLY A 256 22.82 1.60 -15.37
C GLY A 256 21.71 0.57 -15.60
N VAL A 257 20.47 0.88 -15.20
CA VAL A 257 19.31 -0.02 -15.34
C VAL A 257 18.70 0.16 -16.73
N GLU A 258 18.54 -0.95 -17.46
CA GLU A 258 17.85 -0.95 -18.74
C GLU A 258 16.37 -0.58 -18.54
N HIS A 259 15.87 0.35 -19.34
CA HIS A 259 14.54 0.92 -19.15
C HIS A 259 13.89 1.32 -20.49
N LEU A 260 12.58 1.42 -20.48
CA LEU A 260 11.77 2.06 -21.50
C LEU A 260 11.15 3.34 -20.93
N VAL A 261 10.92 4.34 -21.77
CA VAL A 261 10.23 5.56 -21.38
C VAL A 261 8.84 5.55 -22.00
N PHE A 262 7.83 5.78 -21.17
CA PHE A 262 6.45 5.87 -21.64
C PHE A 262 5.86 7.24 -21.26
N ALA A 263 5.67 8.07 -22.27
CA ALA A 263 5.06 9.40 -22.12
C ALA A 263 3.53 9.29 -22.18
N ALA A 264 2.87 9.50 -21.06
CA ALA A 264 1.42 9.47 -20.94
C ALA A 264 0.93 10.50 -19.94
N THR A 265 -0.30 10.99 -20.16
CA THR A 265 -1.00 11.77 -19.15
C THR A 265 -1.70 10.81 -18.18
N GLY A 266 -1.66 11.11 -16.88
CA GLY A 266 -2.33 10.27 -15.89
C GLY A 266 -1.40 9.85 -14.75
N THR A 267 -1.81 8.84 -14.01
CA THR A 267 -1.03 8.29 -12.92
C THR A 267 -0.23 7.08 -13.36
N SER A 268 0.84 6.74 -12.63
CA SER A 268 1.64 5.54 -12.94
C SER A 268 0.82 4.25 -12.81
N GLU A 269 -0.22 4.24 -11.96
CA GLU A 269 -1.14 3.10 -11.87
C GLU A 269 -2.01 2.95 -13.13
N ASP A 270 -2.43 4.07 -13.75
CA ASP A 270 -3.18 4.06 -15.00
C ASP A 270 -2.32 3.51 -16.13
N VAL A 271 -1.07 3.96 -16.20
CA VAL A 271 -0.07 3.46 -17.15
C VAL A 271 0.11 1.94 -17.01
N ALA A 272 0.26 1.44 -15.79
CA ALA A 272 0.40 0.01 -15.54
C ALA A 272 -0.83 -0.79 -15.97
N MET A 273 -2.05 -0.27 -15.74
CA MET A 273 -3.30 -0.90 -16.17
C MET A 273 -3.43 -0.92 -17.70
N LEU A 274 -3.12 0.19 -18.36
CA LEU A 274 -3.17 0.30 -19.81
C LEU A 274 -2.13 -0.62 -20.49
N LEU A 275 -0.92 -0.72 -19.96
CA LEU A 275 0.11 -1.66 -20.43
C LEU A 275 -0.36 -3.11 -20.31
N ALA A 276 -0.94 -3.49 -19.18
CA ALA A 276 -1.45 -4.84 -18.98
C ALA A 276 -2.61 -5.17 -19.93
N ASP A 277 -3.54 -4.23 -20.15
CA ASP A 277 -4.65 -4.40 -21.09
C ASP A 277 -4.16 -4.52 -22.54
N ALA A 278 -3.27 -3.62 -22.98
CA ALA A 278 -2.70 -3.62 -24.32
C ALA A 278 -1.86 -4.88 -24.61
N ALA A 279 -1.14 -5.41 -23.60
CA ALA A 279 -0.39 -6.65 -23.70
C ALA A 279 -1.27 -7.91 -23.61
N GLY A 280 -2.60 -7.79 -23.59
CA GLY A 280 -3.54 -8.90 -23.68
C GLY A 280 -3.71 -9.68 -22.36
N ALA A 281 -3.52 -9.05 -21.20
CA ALA A 281 -3.80 -9.68 -19.93
C ALA A 281 -5.22 -10.27 -19.86
N GLU A 282 -5.36 -11.49 -19.36
CA GLU A 282 -6.66 -12.13 -19.14
C GLU A 282 -7.40 -11.47 -17.96
N LEU A 283 -6.69 -11.21 -16.90
CA LEU A 283 -7.20 -10.60 -15.67
C LEU A 283 -6.18 -9.60 -15.10
N ILE A 284 -6.68 -8.44 -14.71
CA ILE A 284 -5.89 -7.40 -14.02
C ILE A 284 -6.39 -7.29 -12.58
N VAL A 285 -5.55 -7.64 -11.62
CA VAL A 285 -5.83 -7.50 -10.19
C VAL A 285 -5.10 -6.27 -9.68
N ALA A 286 -5.83 -5.22 -9.31
CA ALA A 286 -5.28 -3.98 -8.81
C ALA A 286 -5.31 -3.93 -7.28
N LEU A 287 -4.16 -3.74 -6.65
CA LEU A 287 -3.97 -3.71 -5.21
C LEU A 287 -3.44 -2.35 -4.77
N GLY A 288 -4.06 -1.76 -3.75
CA GLY A 288 -3.68 -0.44 -3.22
C GLY A 288 -4.10 0.73 -4.10
N THR A 289 -4.99 0.49 -5.06
CA THR A 289 -5.52 1.51 -5.96
C THR A 289 -6.74 2.23 -5.37
N HIS A 290 -7.05 3.41 -5.90
CA HIS A 290 -8.15 4.25 -5.44
C HIS A 290 -9.37 4.12 -6.37
N ALA A 291 -10.54 3.85 -5.79
CA ALA A 291 -11.73 3.53 -6.58
C ALA A 291 -13.06 4.13 -6.05
N THR A 292 -13.05 4.89 -4.96
CA THR A 292 -14.28 5.49 -4.41
C THR A 292 -14.47 6.93 -4.85
N LEU A 293 -15.72 7.40 -4.92
CA LEU A 293 -16.04 8.79 -5.28
C LEU A 293 -15.32 9.79 -4.35
N LEU A 294 -15.29 9.51 -3.05
CA LEU A 294 -14.59 10.38 -2.09
C LEU A 294 -13.10 10.43 -2.38
N GLU A 295 -12.46 9.31 -2.72
CA GLU A 295 -11.06 9.28 -3.11
C GLU A 295 -10.80 10.03 -4.44
N PHE A 296 -11.77 9.97 -5.38
CA PHE A 296 -11.72 10.78 -6.61
C PHE A 296 -11.75 12.29 -6.33
N LEU A 297 -12.56 12.70 -5.36
CA LEU A 297 -12.71 14.10 -4.99
C LEU A 297 -11.60 14.58 -4.03
N ASP A 298 -11.15 13.71 -3.14
CA ASP A 298 -10.14 13.98 -2.10
C ASP A 298 -8.80 14.46 -2.70
N LYS A 299 -8.46 14.00 -3.90
CA LYS A 299 -7.21 14.43 -4.55
C LYS A 299 -7.34 15.71 -5.37
N GLY A 300 -8.54 16.20 -5.70
CA GLY A 300 -8.78 17.46 -6.44
C GLY A 300 -7.94 17.65 -7.70
N ARG A 301 -7.40 16.58 -8.32
CA ARG A 301 -6.39 16.63 -9.37
C ARG A 301 -6.95 16.15 -10.70
N ALA A 302 -6.47 16.78 -11.78
CA ALA A 302 -6.71 16.34 -13.16
C ALA A 302 -6.39 14.84 -13.40
N GLY A 303 -5.44 14.26 -12.62
CA GLY A 303 -5.08 12.84 -12.69
C GLY A 303 -6.21 11.86 -12.32
N MET A 304 -7.25 12.30 -11.62
CA MET A 304 -8.37 11.39 -11.29
C MET A 304 -9.27 11.13 -12.50
N SER A 305 -9.31 12.04 -13.46
CA SER A 305 -10.00 11.85 -14.73
C SER A 305 -9.38 10.72 -15.55
N SER A 306 -8.06 10.61 -15.56
CA SER A 306 -7.34 9.53 -16.21
C SER A 306 -7.66 8.18 -15.57
N THR A 307 -7.61 8.11 -14.25
CA THR A 307 -7.91 6.88 -13.50
C THR A 307 -9.36 6.42 -13.75
N PHE A 308 -10.32 7.35 -13.79
CA PHE A 308 -11.71 7.03 -14.10
C PHE A 308 -11.85 6.40 -15.49
N LEU A 309 -11.29 7.02 -16.53
CA LEU A 309 -11.37 6.52 -17.90
C LEU A 309 -10.58 5.23 -18.11
N THR A 310 -9.40 5.11 -17.50
CA THR A 310 -8.59 3.89 -17.53
C THR A 310 -9.37 2.73 -16.94
N ARG A 311 -9.97 2.92 -15.75
CA ARG A 311 -10.77 1.87 -15.10
C ARG A 311 -12.03 1.49 -15.92
N LEU A 312 -12.66 2.44 -16.59
CA LEU A 312 -13.75 2.13 -17.53
C LEU A 312 -13.25 1.26 -18.70
N LYS A 313 -12.09 1.60 -19.27
CA LYS A 313 -11.50 0.84 -20.39
C LYS A 313 -11.18 -0.59 -20.00
N VAL A 314 -10.48 -0.79 -18.90
CA VAL A 314 -10.01 -2.11 -18.47
C VAL A 314 -11.04 -2.86 -17.61
N GLY A 315 -12.21 -2.27 -17.35
CA GLY A 315 -13.19 -2.74 -16.36
C GLY A 315 -13.70 -4.15 -16.58
N GLY A 316 -13.75 -4.63 -17.81
CA GLY A 316 -14.14 -6.00 -18.13
C GLY A 316 -13.13 -7.06 -17.65
N ARG A 317 -11.89 -6.66 -17.33
CA ARG A 317 -10.79 -7.53 -16.88
C ARG A 317 -10.23 -7.12 -15.53
N LEU A 318 -10.74 -6.03 -14.94
CA LEU A 318 -10.21 -5.46 -13.71
C LEU A 318 -10.93 -6.00 -12.49
N ILE A 319 -10.17 -6.50 -11.53
CA ILE A 319 -10.62 -6.78 -10.17
C ILE A 319 -9.84 -5.90 -9.20
N ASP A 320 -10.57 -5.12 -8.39
CA ASP A 320 -9.99 -4.35 -7.30
C ASP A 320 -9.80 -5.26 -6.08
N ALA A 321 -8.55 -5.43 -5.66
CA ALA A 321 -8.20 -6.26 -4.52
C ALA A 321 -8.37 -5.55 -3.16
N LYS A 322 -8.91 -4.33 -3.16
CA LYS A 322 -9.16 -3.57 -1.93
C LYS A 322 -10.12 -4.33 -1.03
N GLY A 323 -9.64 -4.62 0.17
CA GLY A 323 -10.45 -5.33 1.17
C GLY A 323 -10.60 -6.84 0.92
N VAL A 324 -9.80 -7.44 0.03
CA VAL A 324 -9.72 -8.91 -0.13
C VAL A 324 -9.47 -9.59 1.21
N SER A 325 -8.68 -8.96 2.09
CA SER A 325 -8.47 -9.41 3.47
C SER A 325 -9.76 -9.55 4.29
N ARG A 326 -10.80 -8.78 3.93
CA ARG A 326 -12.13 -8.86 4.58
C ARG A 326 -12.96 -10.04 4.07
N LEU A 327 -12.75 -10.46 2.82
CA LEU A 327 -13.44 -11.58 2.20
C LEU A 327 -12.76 -12.91 2.52
N TYR A 328 -11.43 -12.95 2.46
CA TYR A 328 -10.61 -14.14 2.69
C TYR A 328 -10.12 -14.22 4.15
N ARG A 329 -11.01 -14.58 5.05
CA ARG A 329 -10.62 -15.08 6.36
C ARG A 329 -10.40 -16.58 6.23
N THR A 330 -9.16 -17.01 6.13
CA THR A 330 -8.80 -18.44 6.25
C THR A 330 -9.23 -18.94 7.63
N ARG A 331 -10.39 -19.60 7.70
CA ARG A 331 -10.91 -20.17 8.95
C ARG A 331 -10.22 -21.48 9.33
N ILE A 332 -9.47 -22.06 8.41
CA ILE A 332 -8.79 -23.33 8.67
C ILE A 332 -7.31 -23.03 8.97
N SER A 333 -6.96 -23.07 10.23
CA SER A 333 -5.57 -23.06 10.67
C SER A 333 -4.89 -24.34 10.23
N GLY A 334 -3.67 -24.26 9.69
CA GLY A 334 -2.86 -25.45 9.37
C GLY A 334 -2.72 -26.43 10.53
N TRP A 335 -2.79 -25.95 11.78
CA TRP A 335 -2.80 -26.75 12.98
C TRP A 335 -3.99 -27.72 13.05
N HIS A 336 -5.17 -27.33 12.59
CA HIS A 336 -6.33 -28.24 12.54
C HIS A 336 -6.12 -29.39 11.56
N LEU A 337 -5.45 -29.16 10.43
CA LEU A 337 -5.09 -30.20 9.48
C LEU A 337 -4.05 -31.16 10.07
N VAL A 338 -3.05 -30.62 10.77
CA VAL A 338 -2.06 -31.44 11.49
C VAL A 338 -2.71 -32.26 12.61
N ALA A 339 -3.60 -31.64 13.39
CA ALA A 339 -4.34 -32.34 14.43
C ALA A 339 -5.24 -33.46 13.85
N LEU A 340 -5.91 -33.24 12.72
CA LEU A 340 -6.71 -34.23 12.03
C LEU A 340 -5.85 -35.37 11.51
N ALA A 341 -4.70 -35.09 10.91
CA ALA A 341 -3.75 -36.10 10.44
C ALA A 341 -3.22 -36.95 11.60
N LEU A 342 -2.84 -36.30 12.72
CA LEU A 342 -2.41 -36.99 13.94
C LEU A 342 -3.53 -37.89 14.52
N ALA A 343 -4.75 -37.39 14.60
CA ALA A 343 -5.89 -38.17 15.06
C ALA A 343 -6.13 -39.41 14.18
N GLY A 344 -6.02 -39.23 12.85
CA GLY A 344 -6.12 -40.35 11.90
C GLY A 344 -5.01 -41.42 12.09
N LEU A 345 -3.77 -40.98 12.29
CA LEU A 345 -2.64 -41.85 12.57
C LEU A 345 -2.80 -42.62 13.90
N ILE A 346 -3.27 -41.92 14.95
CA ILE A 346 -3.55 -42.55 16.26
C ILE A 346 -4.67 -43.57 16.11
N ALA A 347 -5.75 -43.25 15.42
CA ALA A 347 -6.85 -44.20 15.18
C ALA A 347 -6.39 -45.44 14.40
N LEU A 348 -5.58 -45.24 13.36
CA LEU A 348 -4.98 -46.34 12.59
C LEU A 348 -4.08 -47.22 13.48
N PHE A 349 -3.22 -46.59 14.29
CA PHE A 349 -2.35 -47.33 15.21
C PHE A 349 -3.15 -48.14 16.23
N VAL A 350 -4.20 -47.57 16.82
CA VAL A 350 -5.08 -48.29 17.77
C VAL A 350 -5.78 -49.47 17.08
N ALA A 351 -6.30 -49.24 15.85
CA ALA A 351 -6.95 -50.30 15.07
C ALA A 351 -5.98 -51.46 14.76
N LEU A 352 -4.73 -51.17 14.36
CA LEU A 352 -3.71 -52.16 14.14
C LEU A 352 -3.33 -52.90 15.44
N ALA A 353 -3.16 -52.18 16.54
CA ALA A 353 -2.79 -52.76 17.83
C ALA A 353 -3.91 -53.65 18.43
N ALA A 354 -5.17 -53.38 18.08
CA ALA A 354 -6.32 -54.15 18.56
C ALA A 354 -6.48 -55.53 17.87
N THR A 355 -5.88 -55.74 16.68
CA THR A 355 -6.01 -56.97 15.92
C THR A 355 -4.73 -57.81 15.97
N PRO A 356 -4.82 -59.16 15.97
CA PRO A 356 -3.64 -60.03 15.92
C PRO A 356 -2.77 -59.78 14.68
N ALA A 357 -3.38 -59.66 13.49
CA ALA A 357 -2.67 -59.37 12.25
C ALA A 357 -2.00 -58.01 12.27
N GLY A 358 -2.66 -56.99 12.84
CA GLY A 358 -2.09 -55.62 12.97
C GLY A 358 -0.89 -55.58 13.91
N ARG A 359 -0.93 -56.33 15.02
CA ARG A 359 0.22 -56.48 15.94
C ARG A 359 1.43 -57.09 15.25
N THR A 360 1.21 -58.11 14.40
CA THR A 360 2.29 -58.71 13.60
C THR A 360 2.89 -57.67 12.62
N LEU A 361 2.04 -56.90 11.94
CA LEU A 361 2.50 -55.82 11.05
C LEU A 361 3.29 -54.72 11.77
N LEU A 362 2.82 -54.29 12.97
CA LEU A 362 3.54 -53.32 13.80
C LEU A 362 4.89 -53.88 14.27
N GLY A 363 4.95 -55.17 14.64
CA GLY A 363 6.20 -55.83 14.99
C GLY A 363 7.21 -55.87 13.84
N LEU A 364 6.74 -56.22 12.64
CA LEU A 364 7.57 -56.21 11.43
C LEU A 364 8.06 -54.80 11.09
N SER A 365 7.20 -53.78 11.23
CA SER A 365 7.57 -52.37 11.01
C SER A 365 8.63 -51.92 12.03
N GLY A 366 8.51 -52.32 13.30
CA GLY A 366 9.51 -52.07 14.33
C GLY A 366 10.88 -52.68 14.01
N ALA A 367 10.88 -53.96 13.55
CA ALA A 367 12.12 -54.59 13.13
C ALA A 367 12.79 -53.92 11.95
N MET A 368 12.00 -53.49 10.93
CA MET A 368 12.53 -52.71 9.81
C MET A 368 13.10 -51.34 10.26
N TRP A 369 12.47 -50.68 11.25
CA TRP A 369 13.01 -49.43 11.82
C TRP A 369 14.33 -49.67 12.56
N ASP A 370 14.42 -50.71 13.36
CA ASP A 370 15.67 -51.06 14.06
C ASP A 370 16.77 -51.37 13.07
N ASP A 371 16.48 -52.06 11.96
CA ASP A 371 17.45 -52.28 10.87
C ASP A 371 17.92 -50.98 10.23
N VAL A 372 17.00 -50.05 9.93
CA VAL A 372 17.34 -48.71 9.38
C VAL A 372 18.18 -47.93 10.37
N ILE A 373 17.79 -47.91 11.65
CA ILE A 373 18.55 -47.20 12.71
C ILE A 373 19.95 -47.82 12.85
N ASN A 374 20.06 -49.14 12.85
CA ASN A 374 21.34 -49.84 12.95
C ASN A 374 22.22 -49.61 11.73
N PHE A 375 21.64 -49.53 10.53
CA PHE A 375 22.36 -49.12 9.33
C PHE A 375 22.97 -47.72 9.48
N PHE A 376 22.16 -46.71 9.91
CA PHE A 376 22.71 -45.35 10.14
C PHE A 376 23.74 -45.32 11.27
N ARG A 377 23.55 -46.09 12.33
CA ARG A 377 24.54 -46.21 13.42
C ARG A 377 25.85 -46.82 12.94
N SER A 378 25.77 -47.85 12.08
CA SER A 378 26.98 -48.44 11.47
C SER A 378 27.73 -47.45 10.57
N VAL A 379 27.01 -46.65 9.80
CA VAL A 379 27.60 -45.58 8.97
C VAL A 379 28.28 -44.51 9.81
N LEU A 380 27.71 -44.22 10.99
CA LEU A 380 28.26 -43.25 11.94
C LEU A 380 29.30 -43.84 12.94
N GLY A 381 29.69 -45.10 12.78
CA GLY A 381 30.68 -45.77 13.66
C GLY A 381 30.18 -46.03 15.09
N LEU A 382 28.85 -46.04 15.31
CA LEU A 382 28.22 -46.27 16.62
C LEU A 382 27.83 -47.75 16.79
N ALA A 383 27.95 -48.29 18.01
CA ALA A 383 27.57 -49.70 18.30
C ALA A 383 26.09 -49.95 17.97
N PRO A 384 25.73 -51.15 17.45
CA PRO A 384 24.34 -51.52 17.15
C PRO A 384 23.49 -51.52 18.42
N LYS A 385 22.20 -51.15 18.29
CA LYS A 385 21.23 -51.23 19.36
C LYS A 385 20.84 -52.70 19.54
N THR A 386 21.08 -53.28 20.71
CA THR A 386 20.60 -54.63 21.02
C THR A 386 19.07 -54.67 21.03
N PRO A 387 18.42 -55.65 20.41
CA PRO A 387 16.98 -55.74 20.45
C PRO A 387 16.52 -55.91 21.90
N SER A 388 15.53 -55.09 22.32
CA SER A 388 14.80 -55.30 23.57
C SER A 388 13.92 -56.53 23.43
N VAL A 389 14.19 -57.53 24.26
CA VAL A 389 13.39 -58.76 24.38
C VAL A 389 11.99 -58.43 24.90
#